data_2014177e45d4e3a9764b390c009fd3e9
#
_entry.id   2014177e45d4e3a9764b390c009fd3e9
#
_cell.length_a   1.000
_cell.length_b   1.000
_cell.length_c   1.000
_cell.angle_alpha   90.00
_cell.angle_beta   90.00
_cell.angle_gamma   90.00
#
_symmetry.space_group_name_H-M   'P 1'
#
loop_
_entity.id
_entity.type
_entity.pdbx_description
1 polymer ?
#
loop_
_entity_poly.entity_id
_entity_poly.type
_entity_poly.pdbx_seq_one_letter_code
_entity_poly.pdbx_strand_id
1 'polypeptide(L)'
;PRLYDYPYSGLLFFQYNNQRSLTNNSSLSLGGNLGITGSASLAKGMQNLYHRLILNLPDLSWNAQMPQEPQLNILINYFKGFRIEKNANLETKLFAEVGTYQTKTGMDIGIMIGALDPFHFFDNVINTNENKLSFYLGTRQEYYFHDYNIEGSLFNDDAELVLESKKYRNTIQVGLLKRLNKLQVLATYNSMSQDNY
;
A
#
# COMPACT_ATOMS: atom_id res chain seq x y z
N PRO A 1 31.83 0.75 -0.54
CA PRO A 1 30.57 1.24 -1.01
C PRO A 1 29.64 0.05 -1.18
N ARG A 2 28.50 0.00 -0.48
CA ARG A 2 27.48 -1.02 -0.73
C ARG A 2 26.87 -0.70 -2.09
N LEU A 3 27.15 -1.54 -3.07
CA LEU A 3 26.70 -1.42 -4.46
C LEU A 3 25.18 -1.68 -4.67
N TYR A 4 24.38 -1.73 -3.58
CA TYR A 4 22.98 -2.18 -3.63
C TYR A 4 22.10 -1.30 -2.74
N ASP A 5 22.21 0.00 -2.93
CA ASP A 5 21.19 0.90 -2.40
C ASP A 5 20.05 1.00 -3.41
N TYR A 6 18.81 1.09 -2.93
CA TYR A 6 17.65 1.33 -3.79
C TYR A 6 17.80 2.68 -4.50
N PRO A 7 17.31 2.80 -5.75
CA PRO A 7 17.21 4.09 -6.38
C PRO A 7 16.29 4.99 -5.54
N TYR A 8 16.65 6.26 -5.43
CA TYR A 8 15.76 7.23 -4.79
C TYR A 8 14.51 7.42 -5.64
N SER A 9 13.37 7.07 -5.11
CA SER A 9 12.08 7.25 -5.78
C SER A 9 11.15 8.09 -4.91
N GLY A 10 10.65 9.15 -5.46
CA GLY A 10 9.61 9.98 -4.86
C GLY A 10 8.38 10.00 -5.74
N LEU A 11 7.21 9.87 -5.14
CA LEU A 11 5.92 9.95 -5.81
C LEU A 11 5.01 10.92 -5.06
N LEU A 12 4.50 11.90 -5.79
CA LEU A 12 3.37 12.72 -5.36
C LEU A 12 2.16 12.36 -6.20
N PHE A 13 1.04 12.00 -5.57
CA PHE A 13 -0.14 11.59 -6.31
C PHE A 13 -1.44 12.08 -5.66
N PHE A 14 -2.46 12.18 -6.50
CA PHE A 14 -3.84 12.30 -6.10
C PHE A 14 -4.53 10.96 -6.33
N GLN A 15 -5.28 10.48 -5.34
CA GLN A 15 -6.03 9.24 -5.43
C GLN A 15 -7.54 9.52 -5.32
N TYR A 16 -8.29 8.93 -6.23
CA TYR A 16 -9.74 8.85 -6.13
C TYR A 16 -10.15 7.39 -5.99
N ASN A 17 -11.07 7.11 -5.07
CA ASN A 17 -11.59 5.77 -4.86
C ASN A 17 -13.10 5.82 -4.62
N ASN A 18 -13.86 4.98 -5.34
CA ASN A 18 -15.30 4.82 -5.20
C ASN A 18 -15.58 3.39 -4.75
N GLN A 19 -16.17 3.24 -3.58
CA GLN A 19 -16.51 1.95 -3.01
C GLN A 19 -18.03 1.78 -2.93
N ARG A 20 -18.49 0.59 -3.32
CA ARG A 20 -19.90 0.20 -3.24
C ARG A 20 -20.04 -1.09 -2.47
N SER A 21 -20.93 -1.10 -1.48
CA SER A 21 -21.37 -2.33 -0.84
C SER A 21 -22.25 -3.12 -1.81
N LEU A 22 -21.90 -4.39 -2.04
CA LEU A 22 -22.68 -5.32 -2.87
C LEU A 22 -23.65 -6.11 -1.98
N THR A 23 -23.17 -6.49 -0.81
CA THR A 23 -23.94 -7.13 0.26
C THR A 23 -23.44 -6.61 1.61
N ASN A 24 -24.06 -7.04 2.70
CA ASN A 24 -23.60 -6.67 4.05
C ASN A 24 -22.14 -7.07 4.33
N ASN A 25 -21.62 -8.07 3.61
CA ASN A 25 -20.29 -8.66 3.84
C ASN A 25 -19.39 -8.57 2.61
N SER A 26 -19.76 -7.81 1.59
CA SER A 26 -18.92 -7.68 0.40
C SER A 26 -19.00 -6.28 -0.20
N SER A 27 -17.89 -5.81 -0.74
CA SER A 27 -17.80 -4.55 -1.43
C SER A 27 -16.91 -4.64 -2.66
N LEU A 28 -17.18 -3.76 -3.61
CA LEU A 28 -16.35 -3.51 -4.79
C LEU A 28 -15.86 -2.07 -4.74
N SER A 29 -14.58 -1.88 -4.96
CA SER A 29 -13.94 -0.57 -5.04
C SER A 29 -13.28 -0.40 -6.39
N LEU A 30 -13.50 0.74 -7.02
CA LEU A 30 -12.83 1.18 -8.24
C LEU A 30 -12.19 2.54 -7.97
N GLY A 31 -10.92 2.65 -8.31
CA GLY A 31 -10.17 3.87 -8.07
C GLY A 31 -9.12 4.15 -9.14
N GLY A 32 -8.44 5.26 -8.96
CA GLY A 32 -7.30 5.63 -9.80
C GLY A 32 -6.39 6.60 -9.08
N ASN A 33 -5.13 6.54 -9.46
CA ASN A 33 -4.08 7.46 -9.01
C ASN A 33 -3.57 8.24 -10.22
N LEU A 34 -3.43 9.55 -10.05
CA LEU A 34 -2.72 10.42 -10.98
C LEU A 34 -1.60 11.09 -10.22
N GLY A 35 -0.38 10.96 -10.67
CA GLY A 35 0.79 11.43 -9.93
C GLY A 35 1.96 11.82 -10.80
N ILE A 36 3.05 12.18 -10.13
CA ILE A 36 4.32 12.54 -10.74
C ILE A 36 5.47 12.00 -9.89
N THR A 37 6.48 11.44 -10.56
CA THR A 37 7.72 10.97 -9.93
C THR A 37 8.86 12.00 -10.09
N GLY A 38 10.04 11.64 -9.62
CA GLY A 38 11.24 12.45 -9.76
C GLY A 38 11.23 13.73 -8.93
N SER A 39 11.92 14.75 -9.41
CA SER A 39 12.11 16.00 -8.66
C SER A 39 10.81 16.76 -8.37
N ALA A 40 9.83 16.67 -9.26
CA ALA A 40 8.52 17.30 -9.08
C ALA A 40 7.65 16.65 -7.99
N SER A 41 8.01 15.45 -7.53
CA SER A 41 7.35 14.81 -6.38
C SER A 41 7.62 15.52 -5.05
N LEU A 42 8.61 16.42 -4.99
CA LEU A 42 9.08 17.14 -3.79
C LEU A 42 9.65 16.24 -2.68
N ALA A 43 9.78 14.94 -2.93
CA ALA A 43 10.19 13.97 -1.91
C ALA A 43 11.58 14.25 -1.34
N LYS A 44 12.56 14.62 -2.18
CA LYS A 44 13.90 15.04 -1.75
C LYS A 44 13.85 16.20 -0.75
N GLY A 45 13.07 17.24 -1.08
CA GLY A 45 12.93 18.42 -0.22
C GLY A 45 12.32 18.07 1.14
N MET A 46 11.25 17.26 1.12
CA MET A 46 10.58 16.83 2.34
C MET A 46 11.47 15.92 3.21
N GLN A 47 12.19 14.99 2.62
CA GLN A 47 13.11 14.12 3.35
C GLN A 47 14.25 14.91 3.98
N ASN A 48 14.88 15.82 3.23
CA ASN A 48 15.97 16.65 3.75
C ASN A 48 15.47 17.63 4.83
N LEU A 49 14.27 18.15 4.70
CA LEU A 49 13.64 18.95 5.76
C LEU A 49 13.46 18.13 7.05
N TYR A 50 12.97 16.91 6.94
CA TYR A 50 12.82 15.99 8.07
C TYR A 50 14.18 15.65 8.71
N HIS A 51 15.20 15.34 7.90
CA HIS A 51 16.57 15.08 8.39
C HIS A 51 17.10 16.24 9.20
N ARG A 52 16.98 17.47 8.69
CA ARG A 52 17.49 18.66 9.40
C ARG A 52 16.71 18.98 10.67
N LEU A 53 15.37 18.97 10.60
CA LEU A 53 14.53 19.46 11.70
C LEU A 53 14.29 18.43 12.81
N ILE A 54 14.22 17.15 12.46
CA ILE A 54 13.81 16.10 13.40
C ILE A 54 14.98 15.23 13.80
N LEU A 55 15.82 14.81 12.84
CA LEU A 55 16.90 13.87 13.10
C LEU A 55 18.25 14.56 13.33
N ASN A 56 18.37 15.86 13.03
CA ASN A 56 19.63 16.60 13.06
C ASN A 56 20.75 15.92 12.25
N LEU A 57 20.40 15.42 11.06
CA LEU A 57 21.28 14.74 10.12
C LEU A 57 21.54 15.60 8.88
N PRO A 58 22.68 15.38 8.17
CA PRO A 58 22.94 16.08 6.92
C PRO A 58 21.94 15.71 5.83
N ASP A 59 21.83 16.60 4.84
CA ASP A 59 20.99 16.39 3.66
C ASP A 59 21.50 15.21 2.83
N LEU A 60 20.56 14.42 2.28
CA LEU A 60 20.86 13.35 1.34
C LEU A 60 21.01 13.89 -0.09
N SER A 61 21.99 13.36 -0.81
CA SER A 61 22.30 13.83 -2.17
C SER A 61 21.23 13.47 -3.21
N TRP A 62 20.53 12.35 -3.00
CA TRP A 62 19.57 11.79 -3.96
C TRP A 62 20.19 11.55 -5.35
N ASN A 63 21.42 11.03 -5.36
CA ASN A 63 22.03 10.52 -6.58
C ASN A 63 21.26 9.31 -7.11
N ALA A 64 21.22 9.11 -8.41
CA ALA A 64 20.42 8.08 -9.06
C ALA A 64 18.92 8.14 -8.69
N GLN A 65 18.37 9.33 -8.64
CA GLN A 65 16.92 9.51 -8.47
C GLN A 65 16.19 9.03 -9.71
N MET A 66 15.06 8.34 -9.50
CA MET A 66 14.15 7.96 -10.60
C MET A 66 13.72 9.18 -11.42
N PRO A 67 13.57 9.04 -12.74
CA PRO A 67 13.20 10.12 -13.65
C PRO A 67 11.89 10.81 -13.27
N GLN A 68 11.72 12.02 -13.77
CA GLN A 68 10.46 12.75 -13.59
C GLN A 68 9.48 12.35 -14.67
N GLU A 69 8.39 11.66 -14.26
CA GLU A 69 7.37 11.18 -15.18
C GLU A 69 5.97 11.29 -14.60
N PRO A 70 4.96 11.58 -15.44
CA PRO A 70 3.57 11.45 -15.03
C PRO A 70 3.23 9.98 -14.80
N GLN A 71 2.45 9.72 -13.77
CA GLN A 71 2.04 8.38 -13.39
C GLN A 71 0.52 8.27 -13.36
N LEU A 72 0.00 7.20 -13.92
CA LEU A 72 -1.42 6.88 -13.94
C LEU A 72 -1.62 5.42 -13.59
N ASN A 73 -2.44 5.14 -12.57
CA ASN A 73 -2.84 3.79 -12.19
C ASN A 73 -4.36 3.70 -12.03
N ILE A 74 -4.90 2.55 -12.39
CA ILE A 74 -6.30 2.16 -12.14
C ILE A 74 -6.27 1.01 -11.14
N LEU A 75 -7.15 1.07 -10.13
CA LEU A 75 -7.25 0.12 -9.04
C LEU A 75 -8.64 -0.50 -9.00
N ILE A 76 -8.68 -1.81 -8.81
CA ILE A 76 -9.90 -2.55 -8.53
C ILE A 76 -9.68 -3.44 -7.31
N ASN A 77 -10.64 -3.40 -6.36
CA ASN A 77 -10.60 -4.24 -5.17
C ASN A 77 -11.98 -4.88 -4.96
N TYR A 78 -11.99 -6.17 -4.71
CA TYR A 78 -13.17 -6.91 -4.29
C TYR A 78 -12.94 -7.50 -2.91
N PHE A 79 -13.75 -7.09 -1.95
CA PHE A 79 -13.72 -7.58 -0.59
C PHE A 79 -14.87 -8.55 -0.33
N LYS A 80 -14.59 -9.62 0.43
CA LYS A 80 -15.60 -10.54 0.95
C LYS A 80 -15.23 -11.00 2.36
N GLY A 81 -16.12 -10.72 3.31
CA GLY A 81 -16.03 -11.21 4.68
C GLY A 81 -16.94 -12.40 4.91
N PHE A 82 -16.48 -13.34 5.72
CA PHE A 82 -17.24 -14.52 6.14
C PHE A 82 -17.24 -14.58 7.67
N ARG A 83 -18.43 -14.58 8.28
CA ARG A 83 -18.53 -14.80 9.71
C ARG A 83 -18.27 -16.26 10.04
N ILE A 84 -17.24 -16.51 10.86
CA ILE A 84 -16.90 -17.85 11.35
C ILE A 84 -17.60 -18.09 12.68
N GLU A 85 -17.49 -17.09 13.59
CA GLU A 85 -18.06 -17.14 14.92
C GLU A 85 -18.64 -15.76 15.28
N LYS A 86 -19.33 -15.67 16.43
CA LYS A 86 -19.94 -14.43 16.91
C LYS A 86 -18.97 -13.24 16.93
N ASN A 87 -17.70 -13.50 17.25
CA ASN A 87 -16.65 -12.47 17.38
C ASN A 87 -15.45 -12.75 16.47
N ALA A 88 -15.59 -13.58 15.43
CA ALA A 88 -14.50 -13.91 14.53
C ALA A 88 -14.99 -13.95 13.07
N ASN A 89 -14.26 -13.27 12.21
CA ASN A 89 -14.51 -13.19 10.77
C ASN A 89 -13.27 -13.62 10.00
N LEU A 90 -13.47 -14.39 8.93
CA LEU A 90 -12.50 -14.56 7.86
C LEU A 90 -12.70 -13.42 6.85
N GLU A 91 -11.62 -12.77 6.48
CA GLU A 91 -11.63 -11.67 5.54
C GLU A 91 -10.78 -11.99 4.34
N THR A 92 -11.31 -11.72 3.16
CA THR A 92 -10.61 -11.91 1.91
C THR A 92 -10.73 -10.65 1.06
N LYS A 93 -9.66 -10.28 0.37
CA LYS A 93 -9.68 -9.24 -0.65
C LYS A 93 -8.91 -9.73 -1.86
N LEU A 94 -9.50 -9.57 -3.03
CA LEU A 94 -8.81 -9.67 -4.31
C LEU A 94 -8.58 -8.25 -4.84
N PHE A 95 -7.41 -8.00 -5.39
CA PHE A 95 -7.11 -6.70 -5.95
C PHE A 95 -6.25 -6.80 -7.21
N ALA A 96 -6.39 -5.80 -8.06
CA ALA A 96 -5.53 -5.56 -9.19
C ALA A 96 -5.26 -4.06 -9.34
N GLU A 97 -4.06 -3.74 -9.75
CA GLU A 97 -3.62 -2.41 -10.08
C GLU A 97 -2.94 -2.46 -11.45
N VAL A 98 -3.32 -1.58 -12.35
CA VAL A 98 -2.75 -1.50 -13.71
C VAL A 98 -2.41 -0.05 -13.99
N GLY A 99 -1.16 0.18 -14.36
CA GLY A 99 -0.70 1.53 -14.67
C GLY A 99 0.80 1.64 -14.92
N THR A 100 1.25 2.87 -15.01
CA THR A 100 2.65 3.19 -15.31
C THR A 100 3.54 3.11 -14.08
N TYR A 101 2.98 3.33 -12.88
CA TYR A 101 3.74 3.26 -11.64
C TYR A 101 3.88 1.81 -11.14
N GLN A 102 2.76 1.07 -11.11
CA GLN A 102 2.75 -0.35 -10.76
C GLN A 102 1.69 -1.09 -11.58
N THR A 103 2.03 -2.30 -11.99
CA THR A 103 1.05 -3.27 -12.51
C THR A 103 1.19 -4.53 -11.68
N LYS A 104 0.15 -4.86 -10.91
CA LYS A 104 0.15 -5.99 -9.99
C LYS A 104 -1.25 -6.55 -9.75
N THR A 105 -1.30 -7.78 -9.27
CA THR A 105 -2.49 -8.40 -8.74
C THR A 105 -2.17 -9.14 -7.44
N GLY A 106 -3.18 -9.39 -6.65
CA GLY A 106 -2.94 -10.11 -5.41
C GLY A 106 -4.20 -10.39 -4.62
N MET A 107 -3.98 -10.99 -3.46
CA MET A 107 -5.03 -11.26 -2.50
C MET A 107 -4.57 -11.05 -1.06
N ASP A 108 -5.49 -10.60 -0.22
CA ASP A 108 -5.38 -10.59 1.23
C ASP A 108 -6.29 -11.70 1.80
N ILE A 109 -5.77 -12.44 2.77
CA ILE A 109 -6.55 -13.39 3.56
C ILE A 109 -6.17 -13.18 5.02
N GLY A 110 -7.17 -13.02 5.88
CA GLY A 110 -6.91 -12.85 7.31
C GLY A 110 -8.10 -13.17 8.19
N ILE A 111 -7.83 -13.25 9.47
CA ILE A 111 -8.83 -13.45 10.52
C ILE A 111 -8.87 -12.19 11.36
N MET A 112 -10.09 -11.69 11.56
CA MET A 112 -10.36 -10.60 12.50
C MET A 112 -11.17 -11.11 13.67
N ILE A 113 -10.71 -10.79 14.89
CA ILE A 113 -11.35 -11.17 16.15
C ILE A 113 -11.77 -9.88 16.87
N GLY A 114 -12.99 -9.87 17.40
CA GLY A 114 -13.55 -8.75 18.18
C GLY A 114 -14.55 -7.89 17.44
N ALA A 115 -14.53 -7.82 16.11
CA ALA A 115 -15.53 -7.12 15.31
C ALA A 115 -16.79 -7.98 15.12
N LEU A 116 -17.97 -7.35 15.11
CA LEU A 116 -19.23 -8.04 14.82
C LEU A 116 -19.50 -8.13 13.33
N ASP A 117 -19.13 -7.08 12.59
CA ASP A 117 -19.34 -7.01 11.15
C ASP A 117 -18.02 -7.18 10.40
N PRO A 118 -17.98 -8.04 9.37
CA PRO A 118 -16.81 -8.17 8.52
C PRO A 118 -16.53 -6.84 7.82
N PHE A 119 -15.29 -6.39 7.89
CA PHE A 119 -14.82 -5.23 7.14
C PHE A 119 -13.38 -5.46 6.69
N HIS A 120 -12.95 -4.75 5.67
CA HIS A 120 -11.57 -4.86 5.22
C HIS A 120 -10.65 -3.97 6.06
N PHE A 121 -9.78 -4.59 6.85
CA PHE A 121 -8.94 -3.92 7.83
C PHE A 121 -8.00 -2.88 7.22
N PHE A 122 -7.40 -3.16 6.06
CA PHE A 122 -6.39 -2.31 5.45
C PHE A 122 -6.94 -1.22 4.51
N ASP A 123 -8.18 -1.29 4.11
CA ASP A 123 -8.79 -0.27 3.24
C ASP A 123 -9.42 0.88 4.05
N ASN A 124 -9.28 0.86 5.38
CA ASN A 124 -9.81 1.87 6.31
C ASN A 124 -11.32 2.13 6.20
N VAL A 125 -12.04 1.27 5.49
CA VAL A 125 -13.48 1.41 5.33
C VAL A 125 -14.16 0.62 6.44
N ILE A 126 -14.35 1.29 7.54
CA ILE A 126 -14.95 0.68 8.70
C ILE A 126 -16.34 1.26 8.90
N ASN A 127 -17.30 0.42 8.68
CA ASN A 127 -18.69 0.75 8.87
C ASN A 127 -19.26 0.13 10.18
N THR A 128 -18.40 -0.11 11.15
CA THR A 128 -18.84 -0.63 12.43
C THR A 128 -19.15 0.50 13.40
N ASN A 129 -20.35 0.45 13.99
CA ASN A 129 -20.76 1.38 15.04
C ASN A 129 -20.33 0.93 16.44
N GLU A 130 -19.60 -0.15 16.57
CA GLU A 130 -19.28 -0.77 17.84
C GLU A 130 -17.99 -0.28 18.46
N ASN A 131 -18.04 0.06 19.73
CA ASN A 131 -16.91 0.49 20.57
C ASN A 131 -16.05 -0.71 21.02
N LYS A 132 -15.67 -1.60 20.08
CA LYS A 132 -14.90 -2.82 20.37
C LYS A 132 -13.45 -2.69 19.92
N LEU A 133 -12.58 -3.38 20.65
CA LEU A 133 -11.22 -3.66 20.21
C LEU A 133 -11.27 -4.86 19.26
N SER A 134 -10.67 -4.71 18.10
CA SER A 134 -10.53 -5.79 17.14
C SER A 134 -9.05 -6.07 16.87
N PHE A 135 -8.71 -7.34 16.74
CA PHE A 135 -7.39 -7.83 16.37
C PHE A 135 -7.47 -8.47 14.98
N TYR A 136 -6.50 -8.16 14.14
CA TYR A 136 -6.36 -8.72 12.80
C TYR A 136 -5.03 -9.46 12.66
N LEU A 137 -5.07 -10.64 12.05
CA LEU A 137 -3.90 -11.38 11.59
C LEU A 137 -4.17 -11.88 10.18
N GLY A 138 -3.30 -11.55 9.25
CA GLY A 138 -3.47 -11.95 7.86
C GLY A 138 -2.19 -11.97 7.05
N THR A 139 -2.33 -12.33 5.81
CA THR A 139 -1.27 -12.32 4.83
C THR A 139 -1.76 -11.69 3.53
N ARG A 140 -0.87 -10.96 2.89
CA ARG A 140 -1.03 -10.41 1.55
C ARG A 140 -0.08 -11.16 0.62
N GLN A 141 -0.61 -11.60 -0.52
CA GLN A 141 0.15 -12.26 -1.59
C GLN A 141 0.01 -11.41 -2.84
N GLU A 142 1.13 -11.01 -3.43
CA GLU A 142 1.17 -10.10 -4.57
C GLU A 142 2.03 -10.69 -5.69
N TYR A 143 1.59 -10.48 -6.93
CA TYR A 143 2.37 -10.72 -8.11
C TYR A 143 2.51 -9.43 -8.90
N TYR A 144 3.76 -8.98 -9.10
CA TYR A 144 4.11 -7.77 -9.81
C TYR A 144 4.47 -8.09 -11.25
N PHE A 145 3.81 -7.45 -12.18
CA PHE A 145 4.19 -7.44 -13.60
C PHE A 145 5.17 -6.31 -13.87
N HIS A 146 5.00 -5.17 -13.16
CA HIS A 146 5.85 -4.01 -13.25
C HIS A 146 5.87 -3.23 -11.92
N ASP A 147 7.05 -2.71 -11.56
CA ASP A 147 7.25 -1.84 -10.41
C ASP A 147 8.24 -0.72 -10.77
N TYR A 148 7.73 0.47 -11.03
CA TYR A 148 8.51 1.64 -11.42
C TYR A 148 9.64 1.97 -10.44
N ASN A 149 9.43 1.79 -9.13
CA ASN A 149 10.45 2.10 -8.12
C ASN A 149 11.71 1.24 -8.23
N ILE A 150 11.62 0.09 -8.90
CA ILE A 150 12.69 -0.91 -8.99
C ILE A 150 13.16 -1.04 -10.41
N GLU A 151 12.22 -1.19 -11.36
CA GLU A 151 12.48 -1.50 -12.76
C GLU A 151 12.58 -0.25 -13.64
N GLY A 152 12.21 0.93 -13.12
CA GLY A 152 12.21 2.17 -13.91
C GLY A 152 10.95 2.33 -14.76
N SER A 153 11.08 3.16 -15.81
CA SER A 153 9.98 3.50 -16.71
C SER A 153 9.60 2.36 -17.66
N LEU A 154 8.32 2.30 -18.05
CA LEU A 154 7.85 1.46 -19.15
C LEU A 154 8.13 2.08 -20.53
N PHE A 155 8.49 3.37 -20.59
CA PHE A 155 8.52 4.14 -21.83
C PHE A 155 9.91 4.64 -22.22
N ASN A 156 10.85 4.67 -21.28
CA ASN A 156 12.21 5.11 -21.51
C ASN A 156 13.21 4.43 -20.55
N ASP A 157 14.49 4.52 -20.86
CA ASP A 157 15.59 3.96 -20.10
C ASP A 157 16.42 5.07 -19.40
N ASP A 158 15.79 6.17 -19.01
CA ASP A 158 16.47 7.33 -18.43
C ASP A 158 16.88 7.14 -16.96
N ALA A 159 16.49 6.05 -16.31
CA ALA A 159 16.86 5.76 -14.93
C ALA A 159 18.34 5.35 -14.85
N GLU A 160 19.12 6.08 -14.02
CA GLU A 160 20.55 5.78 -13.82
C GLU A 160 20.79 4.46 -13.09
N LEU A 161 19.83 3.99 -12.30
CA LEU A 161 19.87 2.76 -11.54
C LEU A 161 18.52 2.06 -11.61
N VAL A 162 18.51 0.85 -12.11
CA VAL A 162 17.36 -0.07 -12.07
C VAL A 162 17.81 -1.39 -11.47
N LEU A 163 16.88 -2.08 -10.82
CA LEU A 163 17.11 -3.37 -10.20
C LEU A 163 16.12 -4.39 -10.77
N GLU A 164 16.44 -5.67 -10.61
CA GLU A 164 15.52 -6.73 -10.97
C GLU A 164 14.47 -6.92 -9.86
N SER A 165 13.21 -6.74 -10.22
CA SER A 165 12.09 -6.86 -9.30
C SER A 165 11.72 -8.32 -9.05
N LYS A 166 11.57 -8.70 -7.78
CA LYS A 166 10.90 -9.95 -7.42
C LYS A 166 9.44 -9.87 -7.77
N LYS A 167 9.02 -10.75 -8.66
CA LYS A 167 7.63 -10.77 -9.15
C LYS A 167 6.64 -11.23 -8.10
N TYR A 168 7.03 -12.16 -7.24
CA TYR A 168 6.19 -12.63 -6.14
C TYR A 168 6.65 -12.04 -4.81
N ARG A 169 5.72 -11.39 -4.11
CA ARG A 169 5.96 -10.79 -2.80
C ARG A 169 4.87 -11.21 -1.83
N ASN A 170 5.25 -11.36 -0.56
CA ASN A 170 4.30 -11.63 0.50
C ASN A 170 4.49 -10.66 1.67
N THR A 171 3.40 -10.42 2.39
CA THR A 171 3.38 -9.61 3.60
C THR A 171 2.57 -10.31 4.66
N ILE A 172 3.13 -10.46 5.86
CA ILE A 172 2.37 -10.82 7.06
C ILE A 172 1.92 -9.53 7.71
N GLN A 173 0.64 -9.48 8.05
CA GLN A 173 -0.02 -8.29 8.57
C GLN A 173 -0.63 -8.59 9.94
N VAL A 174 -0.29 -7.77 10.93
CA VAL A 174 -0.87 -7.82 12.27
C VAL A 174 -1.42 -6.44 12.59
N GLY A 175 -2.60 -6.39 13.17
CA GLY A 175 -3.19 -5.10 13.48
C GLY A 175 -4.14 -5.11 14.65
N LEU A 176 -4.27 -3.94 15.26
CA LEU A 176 -5.22 -3.61 16.31
C LEU A 176 -6.06 -2.42 15.87
N LEU A 177 -7.36 -2.56 16.00
CA LEU A 177 -8.31 -1.51 15.73
C LEU A 177 -9.14 -1.22 16.96
N LYS A 178 -9.25 0.04 17.34
CA LYS A 178 -10.16 0.52 18.37
C LYS A 178 -10.96 1.69 17.86
N ARG A 179 -12.28 1.60 17.96
CA ARG A 179 -13.16 2.73 17.75
C ARG A 179 -13.47 3.40 19.09
N LEU A 180 -13.38 4.73 19.12
CA LEU A 180 -13.67 5.59 20.27
C LEU A 180 -14.65 6.68 19.80
N ASN A 181 -15.93 6.43 19.87
CA ASN A 181 -16.96 7.33 19.35
C ASN A 181 -16.73 7.69 17.85
N LYS A 182 -16.32 8.94 17.59
CA LYS A 182 -16.03 9.46 16.25
C LYS A 182 -14.57 9.23 15.81
N LEU A 183 -13.70 8.81 16.74
CA LEU A 183 -12.29 8.55 16.46
C LEU A 183 -12.06 7.06 16.28
N GLN A 184 -11.26 6.72 15.31
CA GLN A 184 -10.77 5.37 15.09
C GLN A 184 -9.27 5.36 15.19
N VAL A 185 -8.73 4.45 15.98
CA VAL A 185 -7.30 4.23 16.13
C VAL A 185 -6.96 2.87 15.54
N LEU A 186 -6.06 2.87 14.57
CA LEU A 186 -5.55 1.69 13.91
C LEU A 186 -4.04 1.64 14.11
N ALA A 187 -3.54 0.54 14.65
CA ALA A 187 -2.12 0.24 14.74
C ALA A 187 -1.82 -1.03 13.93
N THR A 188 -0.87 -0.97 13.02
CA THR A 188 -0.49 -2.08 12.14
C THR A 188 0.99 -2.35 12.21
N TYR A 189 1.34 -3.63 12.10
CA TYR A 189 2.69 -4.10 11.84
C TYR A 189 2.67 -4.98 10.59
N ASN A 190 3.56 -4.67 9.64
CA ASN A 190 3.71 -5.42 8.40
C ASN A 190 5.13 -5.93 8.29
N SER A 191 5.27 -7.23 8.05
CA SER A 191 6.55 -7.87 7.71
C SER A 191 6.49 -8.32 6.27
N MET A 192 7.30 -7.70 5.41
CA MET A 192 7.31 -7.94 3.97
C MET A 192 8.51 -8.77 3.55
N SER A 193 8.34 -9.60 2.51
CA SER A 193 9.46 -10.20 1.80
C SER A 193 10.30 -9.14 1.09
N GLN A 194 11.51 -9.52 0.69
CA GLN A 194 12.30 -8.67 -0.21
C GLN A 194 11.57 -8.47 -1.54
N ASP A 195 11.73 -7.31 -2.14
CA ASP A 195 11.09 -6.87 -3.39
C ASP A 195 12.02 -6.85 -4.61
N ASN A 196 13.34 -7.10 -4.39
CA ASN A 196 14.36 -7.27 -5.44
C ASN A 196 15.25 -8.49 -5.17
N TYR A 197 16.07 -8.85 -6.15
CA TYR A 197 17.10 -9.89 -6.06
C TYR A 197 18.43 -9.33 -5.59
#